data_883768382d0d2a02405d77bb79a45166
#
_entry.id   883768382d0d2a02405d77bb79a45166
#
_cell.length_a   1.000
_cell.length_b   1.000
_cell.length_c   1.000
_cell.angle_alpha   90.00
_cell.angle_beta   90.00
_cell.angle_gamma   90.00
#
_symmetry.space_group_name_H-M   'P 1'
#
loop_
_entity.id
_entity.type
_entity.pdbx_description
1 polymer ?
#
loop_
_entity_poly.entity_id
_entity_poly.type
_entity_poly.pdbx_seq_one_letter_code
_entity_poly.pdbx_strand_id
1 'polypeptide(L)'
;MIICEVGLNHNGNEKYAKEYVDAVIKSKTDAIVFHIREESFYHGKNKKKKLSDGFYRNAREKVRKEKIKFGVTIADVNKISFCESIDVDFYKILSLDINNKELITELLKSTNKKIFVSTGLSDLNEINKFVRFVKNRKKQFTLIHTQLRPNLDFVNLKTIPFL
;
A
#
# COMPACT_ATOMS: atom_id res chain seq x y z
N MET A 1 8.32 2.61 12.95
CA MET A 1 8.54 1.97 11.62
C MET A 1 8.48 3.05 10.56
N ILE A 2 9.54 3.19 9.78
CA ILE A 2 9.65 4.10 8.64
C ILE A 2 9.42 3.30 7.37
N ILE A 3 8.42 3.69 6.57
CA ILE A 3 8.04 3.00 5.31
C ILE A 3 8.35 3.93 4.15
N CYS A 4 9.23 3.50 3.23
CA CYS A 4 9.45 4.17 1.96
C CYS A 4 8.35 3.82 0.96
N GLU A 5 7.54 4.80 0.57
CA GLU A 5 6.52 4.61 -0.44
C GLU A 5 7.05 4.98 -1.83
N VAL A 6 7.34 3.97 -2.64
CA VAL A 6 7.74 4.17 -4.04
C VAL A 6 6.51 4.48 -4.90
N GLY A 7 5.38 3.86 -4.55
CA GLY A 7 4.14 4.05 -5.30
C GLY A 7 4.28 3.66 -6.77
N LEU A 8 4.01 4.61 -7.66
CA LEU A 8 4.16 4.49 -9.12
C LEU A 8 5.29 5.35 -9.69
N ASN A 9 6.17 5.89 -8.86
CA ASN A 9 7.24 6.80 -9.27
C ASN A 9 8.26 6.17 -10.25
N HIS A 10 8.31 4.84 -10.30
CA HIS A 10 9.09 4.08 -11.28
C HIS A 10 8.58 4.22 -12.72
N ASN A 11 7.36 4.74 -12.94
CA ASN A 11 6.73 4.92 -14.27
C ASN A 11 6.76 3.65 -15.15
N GLY A 12 6.75 2.45 -14.54
CA GLY A 12 6.82 1.15 -15.22
C GLY A 12 8.22 0.75 -15.68
N ASN A 13 9.23 1.54 -15.37
CA ASN A 13 10.62 1.21 -15.64
C ASN A 13 11.18 0.35 -14.53
N GLU A 14 11.38 -0.94 -14.79
CA GLU A 14 11.90 -1.88 -13.79
C GLU A 14 13.34 -1.57 -13.34
N LYS A 15 14.14 -0.92 -14.19
CA LYS A 15 15.48 -0.47 -13.78
C LYS A 15 15.36 0.58 -12.69
N TYR A 16 14.51 1.60 -12.87
CA TYR A 16 14.25 2.61 -11.83
C TYR A 16 13.62 2.00 -10.58
N ALA A 17 12.71 1.05 -10.76
CA ALA A 17 12.12 0.35 -9.63
C ALA A 17 13.18 -0.41 -8.80
N LYS A 18 14.18 -1.03 -9.45
CA LYS A 18 15.32 -1.68 -8.79
C LYS A 18 16.22 -0.65 -8.07
N GLU A 19 16.46 0.52 -8.68
CA GLU A 19 17.23 1.60 -8.07
C GLU A 19 16.56 2.11 -6.77
N TYR A 20 15.21 2.20 -6.73
CA TYR A 20 14.48 2.49 -5.48
C TYR A 20 14.69 1.41 -4.42
N VAL A 21 14.64 0.13 -4.80
CA VAL A 21 14.93 -0.98 -3.87
C VAL A 21 16.33 -0.83 -3.28
N ASP A 22 17.33 -0.53 -4.11
CA ASP A 22 18.72 -0.37 -3.68
C ASP A 22 18.91 0.85 -2.77
N ALA A 23 18.24 1.96 -3.07
CA ALA A 23 18.26 3.15 -2.25
C ALA A 23 17.64 2.89 -0.87
N VAL A 24 16.54 2.16 -0.81
CA VAL A 24 15.88 1.79 0.46
C VAL A 24 16.78 0.88 1.29
N ILE A 25 17.45 -0.09 0.69
CA ILE A 25 18.41 -0.95 1.38
C ILE A 25 19.54 -0.11 1.98
N LYS A 26 20.11 0.83 1.22
CA LYS A 26 21.17 1.72 1.70
C LYS A 26 20.71 2.66 2.81
N SER A 27 19.46 3.11 2.77
CA SER A 27 18.89 4.04 3.77
C SER A 27 18.58 3.38 5.11
N LYS A 28 18.58 2.04 5.18
CA LYS A 28 18.23 1.25 6.37
C LYS A 28 16.85 1.58 6.94
N THR A 29 15.90 1.94 6.08
CA THR A 29 14.50 2.10 6.49
C THR A 29 13.87 0.74 6.79
N ASP A 30 12.77 0.74 7.56
CA ASP A 30 12.16 -0.51 8.03
C ASP A 30 11.40 -1.25 6.93
N ALA A 31 10.90 -0.54 5.93
CA ALA A 31 10.04 -1.13 4.90
C ALA A 31 10.05 -0.34 3.58
N ILE A 32 9.70 -1.04 2.51
CA ILE A 32 9.39 -0.47 1.19
C ILE A 32 8.00 -0.88 0.76
N VAL A 33 7.27 0.00 0.05
CA VAL A 33 5.96 -0.32 -0.51
C VAL A 33 5.82 0.15 -1.96
N PHE A 34 5.31 -0.74 -2.81
CA PHE A 34 4.94 -0.48 -4.20
C PHE A 34 3.44 -0.56 -4.39
N HIS A 35 2.92 0.03 -5.48
CA HIS A 35 1.50 -0.07 -5.83
C HIS A 35 1.24 -1.18 -6.85
N ILE A 36 0.19 -1.96 -6.61
CA ILE A 36 -0.46 -2.83 -7.59
C ILE A 36 -1.88 -2.31 -7.76
N ARG A 37 -2.12 -1.66 -8.90
CA ARG A 37 -3.43 -1.12 -9.25
C ARG A 37 -4.25 -2.15 -10.02
N GLU A 38 -5.55 -1.95 -10.03
CA GLU A 38 -6.51 -2.70 -10.84
C GLU A 38 -6.16 -2.61 -12.34
N GLU A 39 -6.51 -3.63 -13.11
CA GLU A 39 -6.15 -3.71 -14.53
C GLU A 39 -6.68 -2.51 -15.34
N SER A 40 -7.87 -2.01 -14.99
CA SER A 40 -8.48 -0.82 -15.61
C SER A 40 -7.65 0.45 -15.46
N PHE A 41 -6.84 0.57 -14.41
CA PHE A 41 -5.93 1.69 -14.23
C PHE A 41 -4.82 1.72 -15.28
N TYR A 42 -4.37 0.54 -15.74
CA TYR A 42 -3.24 0.42 -16.67
C TYR A 42 -3.64 0.63 -18.14
N HIS A 43 -4.60 1.52 -18.39
CA HIS A 43 -4.99 1.95 -19.74
C HIS A 43 -4.54 3.38 -20.06
N GLY A 44 -4.57 3.76 -21.34
CA GLY A 44 -4.21 5.10 -21.80
C GLY A 44 -2.81 5.53 -21.33
N LYS A 45 -2.71 6.67 -20.66
CA LYS A 45 -1.44 7.24 -20.15
C LYS A 45 -0.75 6.39 -19.09
N ASN A 46 -1.48 5.47 -18.47
CA ASN A 46 -0.94 4.62 -17.41
C ASN A 46 -0.48 3.24 -17.93
N LYS A 47 -0.70 2.91 -19.21
CA LYS A 47 -0.40 1.59 -19.79
C LYS A 47 1.01 1.08 -19.50
N LYS A 48 1.98 1.98 -19.46
CA LYS A 48 3.40 1.63 -19.22
C LYS A 48 3.76 1.53 -17.73
N LYS A 49 2.86 1.86 -16.80
CA LYS A 49 3.19 1.93 -15.36
C LYS A 49 3.14 0.60 -14.63
N LYS A 50 2.72 -0.47 -15.29
CA LYS A 50 2.64 -1.80 -14.71
C LYS A 50 4.04 -2.42 -14.62
N LEU A 51 4.41 -2.94 -13.45
CA LEU A 51 5.59 -3.78 -13.28
C LEU A 51 5.20 -5.26 -13.42
N SER A 52 6.17 -6.09 -13.80
CA SER A 52 5.95 -7.53 -13.90
C SER A 52 5.85 -8.21 -12.53
N ASP A 53 5.16 -9.34 -12.48
CA ASP A 53 5.12 -10.20 -11.28
C ASP A 53 6.54 -10.67 -10.88
N GLY A 54 7.42 -10.87 -11.89
CA GLY A 54 8.82 -11.17 -11.67
C GLY A 54 9.58 -10.09 -10.91
N PHE A 55 9.30 -8.82 -11.21
CA PHE A 55 9.89 -7.70 -10.46
C PHE A 55 9.51 -7.77 -8.97
N TYR A 56 8.22 -7.91 -8.65
CA TYR A 56 7.77 -7.96 -7.25
C TYR A 56 8.40 -9.11 -6.47
N ARG A 57 8.49 -10.30 -7.09
CA ARG A 57 9.15 -11.46 -6.50
C ARG A 57 10.62 -11.19 -6.19
N ASN A 58 11.36 -10.70 -7.17
CA ASN A 58 12.78 -10.41 -7.02
C ASN A 58 13.04 -9.28 -6.00
N ALA A 59 12.22 -8.23 -6.01
CA ALA A 59 12.32 -7.13 -5.06
C ALA A 59 12.07 -7.62 -3.62
N ARG A 60 11.02 -8.45 -3.43
CA ARG A 60 10.71 -9.05 -2.12
C ARG A 60 11.86 -9.90 -1.59
N GLU A 61 12.42 -10.77 -2.42
CA GLU A 61 13.57 -11.61 -2.03
C GLU A 61 14.79 -10.77 -1.67
N LYS A 62 15.06 -9.71 -2.42
CA LYS A 62 16.21 -8.83 -2.21
C LYS A 62 16.13 -8.11 -0.87
N VAL A 63 14.99 -7.45 -0.56
CA VAL A 63 14.85 -6.70 0.70
C VAL A 63 14.77 -7.62 1.91
N ARG A 64 14.24 -8.85 1.75
CA ARG A 64 14.18 -9.85 2.83
C ARG A 64 15.57 -10.24 3.35
N LYS A 65 16.56 -10.36 2.46
CA LYS A 65 17.96 -10.65 2.84
C LYS A 65 18.52 -9.58 3.76
N GLU A 66 18.05 -8.35 3.60
CA GLU A 66 18.46 -7.17 4.40
C GLU A 66 17.52 -6.93 5.60
N LYS A 67 16.59 -7.86 5.89
CA LYS A 67 15.60 -7.75 6.98
C LYS A 67 14.66 -6.54 6.84
N ILE A 68 14.49 -6.02 5.64
CA ILE A 68 13.57 -4.93 5.31
C ILE A 68 12.24 -5.54 4.90
N LYS A 69 11.13 -5.00 5.42
CA LYS A 69 9.79 -5.45 5.09
C LYS A 69 9.36 -5.00 3.69
N PHE A 70 8.64 -5.86 3.00
CA PHE A 70 8.07 -5.57 1.69
C PHE A 70 6.55 -5.49 1.77
N GLY A 71 6.01 -4.32 1.50
CA GLY A 71 4.56 -4.09 1.46
C GLY A 71 4.05 -3.84 0.06
N VAL A 72 2.75 -4.05 -0.11
CA VAL A 72 2.04 -3.73 -1.34
C VAL A 72 0.83 -2.87 -1.04
N THR A 73 0.74 -1.71 -1.70
CA THR A 73 -0.51 -0.97 -1.81
C THR A 73 -1.34 -1.67 -2.90
N ILE A 74 -2.42 -2.32 -2.49
CA ILE A 74 -3.22 -3.18 -3.34
C ILE A 74 -4.56 -2.53 -3.68
N ALA A 75 -4.93 -2.53 -4.96
CA ALA A 75 -6.26 -2.15 -5.45
C ALA A 75 -6.86 -3.24 -6.35
N ASP A 76 -6.06 -4.21 -6.81
CA ASP A 76 -6.50 -5.33 -7.62
C ASP A 76 -6.77 -6.57 -6.75
N VAL A 77 -8.04 -6.91 -6.61
CA VAL A 77 -8.48 -8.10 -5.85
C VAL A 77 -7.84 -9.39 -6.41
N ASN A 78 -7.69 -9.49 -7.74
CA ASN A 78 -7.11 -10.68 -8.40
C ASN A 78 -5.61 -10.85 -8.13
N LYS A 79 -4.95 -9.84 -7.60
CA LYS A 79 -3.51 -9.89 -7.28
C LYS A 79 -3.23 -10.23 -5.81
N ILE A 80 -4.24 -10.38 -4.98
CA ILE A 80 -4.05 -10.74 -3.56
C ILE A 80 -3.39 -12.11 -3.44
N SER A 81 -3.86 -13.11 -4.17
CA SER A 81 -3.28 -14.46 -4.16
C SER A 81 -1.80 -14.47 -4.60
N PHE A 82 -1.47 -13.68 -5.61
CA PHE A 82 -0.07 -13.48 -6.01
C PHE A 82 0.75 -12.85 -4.89
N CYS A 83 0.26 -11.78 -4.24
CA CYS A 83 0.96 -11.13 -3.12
C CYS A 83 1.19 -12.10 -1.95
N GLU A 84 0.21 -12.95 -1.62
CA GLU A 84 0.39 -13.98 -0.60
C GLU A 84 1.42 -15.03 -1.04
N SER A 85 1.45 -15.41 -2.32
CA SER A 85 2.42 -16.40 -2.84
C SER A 85 3.88 -15.94 -2.77
N ILE A 86 4.12 -14.64 -2.78
CA ILE A 86 5.47 -14.05 -2.61
C ILE A 86 5.73 -13.62 -1.16
N ASP A 87 4.79 -13.89 -0.26
CA ASP A 87 4.88 -13.60 1.17
C ASP A 87 5.18 -12.14 1.49
N VAL A 88 4.36 -11.20 0.99
CA VAL A 88 4.45 -9.78 1.38
C VAL A 88 4.26 -9.64 2.89
N ASP A 89 4.92 -8.66 3.52
CA ASP A 89 4.88 -8.50 4.98
C ASP A 89 3.63 -7.74 5.47
N PHE A 90 3.08 -6.86 4.63
CA PHE A 90 1.88 -6.07 4.95
C PHE A 90 1.22 -5.53 3.69
N TYR A 91 -0.02 -5.10 3.84
CA TYR A 91 -0.77 -4.41 2.80
C TYR A 91 -1.02 -2.95 3.15
N LYS A 92 -1.26 -2.15 2.12
CA LYS A 92 -1.78 -0.79 2.25
C LYS A 92 -3.00 -0.62 1.36
N ILE A 93 -4.01 0.09 1.84
CA ILE A 93 -5.21 0.50 1.09
C ILE A 93 -5.12 2.01 0.89
N LEU A 94 -5.38 2.47 -0.34
CA LEU A 94 -5.46 3.89 -0.65
C LEU A 94 -6.73 4.51 -0.05
N SER A 95 -6.70 5.81 0.20
CA SER A 95 -7.87 6.53 0.70
C SER A 95 -9.09 6.49 -0.25
N LEU A 96 -8.85 6.32 -1.56
CA LEU A 96 -9.90 6.09 -2.55
C LEU A 96 -10.63 4.76 -2.35
N ASP A 97 -9.94 3.77 -1.79
CA ASP A 97 -10.43 2.40 -1.64
C ASP A 97 -10.87 2.07 -0.21
N ILE A 98 -10.93 3.07 0.71
CA ILE A 98 -11.26 2.85 2.12
C ILE A 98 -12.62 2.17 2.33
N ASN A 99 -13.58 2.38 1.43
CA ASN A 99 -14.90 1.77 1.46
C ASN A 99 -15.11 0.75 0.35
N ASN A 100 -14.06 0.27 -0.29
CA ASN A 100 -14.10 -0.83 -1.25
C ASN A 100 -14.30 -2.16 -0.50
N LYS A 101 -15.58 -2.51 -0.29
CA LYS A 101 -15.95 -3.70 0.51
C LYS A 101 -15.45 -5.00 -0.11
N GLU A 102 -15.41 -5.10 -1.44
CA GLU A 102 -14.91 -6.29 -2.13
C GLU A 102 -13.44 -6.53 -1.81
N LEU A 103 -12.59 -5.51 -2.02
CA LEU A 103 -11.16 -5.56 -1.72
C LEU A 103 -10.90 -5.89 -0.25
N ILE A 104 -11.60 -5.20 0.67
CA ILE A 104 -11.42 -5.40 2.10
C ILE A 104 -11.84 -6.80 2.52
N THR A 105 -12.99 -7.28 2.00
CA THR A 105 -13.49 -8.63 2.31
C THR A 105 -12.52 -9.69 1.82
N GLU A 106 -11.97 -9.54 0.62
CA GLU A 106 -11.02 -10.51 0.09
C GLU A 106 -9.70 -10.50 0.86
N LEU A 107 -9.18 -9.35 1.23
CA LEU A 107 -8.02 -9.24 2.11
C LEU A 107 -8.27 -9.94 3.46
N LEU A 108 -9.45 -9.73 4.07
CA LEU A 108 -9.81 -10.36 5.35
C LEU A 108 -9.90 -11.88 5.28
N LYS A 109 -10.26 -12.44 4.11
CA LYS A 109 -10.29 -13.89 3.88
C LYS A 109 -8.89 -14.46 3.62
N SER A 110 -8.08 -13.73 2.87
CA SER A 110 -6.82 -14.22 2.32
C SER A 110 -5.65 -14.08 3.29
N THR A 111 -5.69 -13.15 4.25
CA THR A 111 -4.54 -12.86 5.11
C THR A 111 -4.90 -12.40 6.51
N ASN A 112 -3.98 -12.64 7.46
CA ASN A 112 -3.99 -12.04 8.80
C ASN A 112 -2.90 -10.96 8.97
N LYS A 113 -2.21 -10.60 7.90
CA LYS A 113 -1.14 -9.59 7.90
C LYS A 113 -1.70 -8.20 8.23
N LYS A 114 -0.82 -7.31 8.68
CA LYS A 114 -1.17 -5.92 8.97
C LYS A 114 -1.61 -5.19 7.70
N ILE A 115 -2.67 -4.41 7.80
CA ILE A 115 -3.21 -3.59 6.71
C ILE A 115 -3.22 -2.13 7.15
N PHE A 116 -2.46 -1.31 6.44
CA PHE A 116 -2.46 0.14 6.62
C PHE A 116 -3.50 0.77 5.71
N VAL A 117 -4.28 1.71 6.22
CA VAL A 117 -5.37 2.36 5.47
C VAL A 117 -5.19 3.86 5.50
N SER A 118 -4.96 4.44 4.33
CA SER A 118 -4.83 5.89 4.16
C SER A 118 -6.19 6.58 4.23
N THR A 119 -6.25 7.77 4.85
CA THR A 119 -7.50 8.52 5.08
C THR A 119 -7.55 9.88 4.35
N GLY A 120 -6.56 10.21 3.53
CA GLY A 120 -6.34 11.57 3.00
C GLY A 120 -7.43 12.14 2.07
N LEU A 121 -8.32 11.30 1.52
CA LEU A 121 -9.47 11.74 0.73
C LEU A 121 -10.80 11.43 1.41
N SER A 122 -10.78 10.90 2.63
CA SER A 122 -11.96 10.42 3.32
C SER A 122 -12.45 11.42 4.35
N ASP A 123 -13.75 11.58 4.45
CA ASP A 123 -14.39 12.27 5.56
C ASP A 123 -14.55 11.35 6.79
N LEU A 124 -14.96 11.92 7.93
CA LEU A 124 -15.17 11.16 9.16
C LEU A 124 -16.27 10.11 9.04
N ASN A 125 -17.28 10.33 8.21
CA ASN A 125 -18.36 9.36 8.00
C ASN A 125 -17.85 8.14 7.24
N GLU A 126 -17.01 8.34 6.23
CA GLU A 126 -16.39 7.27 5.45
C GLU A 126 -15.44 6.45 6.32
N ILE A 127 -14.61 7.11 7.14
CA ILE A 127 -13.72 6.45 8.10
C ILE A 127 -14.54 5.63 9.10
N ASN A 128 -15.61 6.21 9.66
CA ASN A 128 -16.48 5.50 10.60
C ASN A 128 -17.20 4.31 9.96
N LYS A 129 -17.62 4.40 8.69
CA LYS A 129 -18.19 3.26 7.95
C LYS A 129 -17.17 2.13 7.83
N PHE A 130 -15.93 2.45 7.47
CA PHE A 130 -14.84 1.47 7.42
C PHE A 130 -14.60 0.82 8.78
N VAL A 131 -14.42 1.61 9.85
CA VAL A 131 -14.17 1.10 11.21
C VAL A 131 -15.28 0.17 11.68
N ARG A 132 -16.54 0.50 11.40
CA ARG A 132 -17.68 -0.38 11.72
C ARG A 132 -17.65 -1.66 10.91
N PHE A 133 -17.30 -1.59 9.64
CA PHE A 133 -17.21 -2.76 8.76
C PHE A 133 -16.16 -3.76 9.23
N VAL A 134 -15.00 -3.27 9.68
CA VAL A 134 -13.88 -4.12 10.12
C VAL A 134 -13.85 -4.35 11.64
N LYS A 135 -14.92 -4.03 12.38
CA LYS A 135 -14.95 -4.02 13.87
C LYS A 135 -14.40 -5.29 14.54
N ASN A 136 -14.64 -6.45 13.94
CA ASN A 136 -14.20 -7.74 14.49
C ASN A 136 -12.74 -8.09 14.16
N ARG A 137 -12.08 -7.27 13.34
CA ARG A 137 -10.69 -7.43 12.88
C ARG A 137 -9.85 -6.16 13.11
N LYS A 138 -10.26 -5.29 14.03
CA LYS A 138 -9.61 -3.99 14.29
C LYS A 138 -8.09 -4.09 14.47
N LYS A 139 -7.58 -5.11 15.13
CA LYS A 139 -6.14 -5.29 15.38
C LYS A 139 -5.32 -5.49 14.10
N GLN A 140 -5.95 -5.92 13.00
CA GLN A 140 -5.29 -6.10 11.72
C GLN A 140 -5.08 -4.77 10.99
N PHE A 141 -5.92 -3.75 11.25
CA PHE A 141 -5.89 -2.46 10.58
C PHE A 141 -5.16 -1.39 11.38
N THR A 142 -4.52 -0.47 10.65
CA THR A 142 -3.98 0.79 11.17
C THR A 142 -4.36 1.91 10.23
N LEU A 143 -5.10 2.90 10.72
CA LEU A 143 -5.38 4.11 9.96
C LEU A 143 -4.13 4.97 9.86
N ILE A 144 -3.91 5.56 8.70
CA ILE A 144 -2.81 6.49 8.45
C ILE A 144 -3.41 7.84 8.07
N HIS A 145 -3.07 8.87 8.85
CA HIS A 145 -3.33 10.22 8.43
C HIS A 145 -2.46 10.56 7.23
N THR A 146 -3.07 10.87 6.09
CA THR A 146 -2.36 11.21 4.86
C THR A 146 -2.77 12.59 4.36
N GLN A 147 -1.81 13.34 3.82
CA GLN A 147 -2.03 14.63 3.20
C GLN A 147 -1.72 14.54 1.70
N LEU A 148 -2.71 14.83 0.88
CA LEU A 148 -2.59 14.77 -0.59
C LEU A 148 -2.38 16.14 -1.24
N ARG A 149 -2.57 17.23 -0.50
CA ARG A 149 -2.32 18.57 -1.00
C ARG A 149 -0.88 18.98 -0.70
N PRO A 150 -0.16 19.61 -1.64
CA PRO A 150 1.25 19.97 -1.44
C PRO A 150 1.47 21.08 -0.42
N ASN A 151 0.42 21.84 -0.04
CA ASN A 151 0.53 22.91 0.92
C ASN A 151 0.56 22.36 2.35
N LEU A 152 1.64 22.68 3.09
CA LEU A 152 1.84 22.27 4.48
C LEU A 152 0.81 22.84 5.45
N ASP A 153 0.17 23.98 5.13
CA ASP A 153 -0.87 24.59 5.96
C ASP A 153 -2.11 23.69 6.14
N PHE A 154 -2.29 22.71 5.24
CA PHE A 154 -3.37 21.74 5.32
C PHE A 154 -3.01 20.45 6.07
N VAL A 155 -1.77 20.32 6.58
CA VAL A 155 -1.37 19.15 7.38
C VAL A 155 -1.98 19.26 8.77
N ASN A 156 -3.17 18.73 8.94
CA ASN A 156 -3.89 18.76 10.21
C ASN A 156 -3.47 17.57 11.11
N LEU A 157 -2.30 17.66 11.73
CA LEU A 157 -1.79 16.61 12.63
C LEU A 157 -2.67 16.42 13.88
N LYS A 158 -3.48 17.42 14.26
CA LYS A 158 -4.44 17.32 15.37
C LYS A 158 -5.55 16.29 15.11
N THR A 159 -5.71 15.83 13.86
CA THR A 159 -6.66 14.77 13.52
C THR A 159 -6.18 13.39 14.00
N ILE A 160 -4.87 13.17 14.16
CA ILE A 160 -4.30 11.86 14.50
C ILE A 160 -4.90 11.23 15.77
N PRO A 161 -5.12 11.97 16.88
CA PRO A 161 -5.71 11.38 18.08
C PRO A 161 -7.15 10.90 17.91
N PHE A 162 -7.83 11.30 16.84
CA PHE A 162 -9.23 10.92 16.56
C PHE A 162 -9.37 9.76 15.57
N LEU A 163 -8.28 9.26 15.00
CA LEU A 163 -8.24 8.09 14.14
C LEU A 163 -7.99 6.80 14.93
#